data_19580872c3709771fa30302b19672394
#
_entry.id   19580872c3709771fa30302b19672394
#
_cell.length_a   1.000
_cell.length_b   1.000
_cell.length_c   1.000
_cell.angle_alpha   90.00
_cell.angle_beta   90.00
_cell.angle_gamma   90.00
#
_symmetry.space_group_name_H-M   'P 1'
#
loop_
_entity.id
_entity.type
_entity.pdbx_description
1 polymer ?
#
loop_
_entity_poly.entity_id
_entity_poly.type
_entity_poly.pdbx_seq_one_letter_code
_entity_poly.pdbx_strand_id
1 'polypeptide(L)'
;NYLGLASHPDVIAAARDALDEWGYGLASVRFICGTQKIHKQLEEKLSDFLGTEDTILYTSCFDANGGLFETLLGPDDAVISDELNHASIIDGVRLCKAKRFRYKNNDMADLAAQLQAANGSRRILIVTDGVFSMDGYLANLPAICDLADEHSALVMVDDSHAVGFMGARGRGTHEHHNVMGRIDIITGTLGKALGGASGGYTSGRAEIVETLRQRSRPYLFSNTVAPSIVAASIKAIDLLNSSTELRDRLETNTKFFRDQMADTGFHILEGTHPITPIMLGDAALASRFADVMLKKGVYVIGFSFPVVSKGKARIRTQISATHTEEDLKFAIVKFAEAKTDMGI
;
A
#
# COMPACT_ATOMS: atom_id res chain seq x y z
N ASN A 1 -7.81 5.93 -4.05
CA ASN A 1 -8.34 5.82 -5.43
C ASN A 1 -7.43 6.53 -6.42
N TYR A 2 -6.20 6.04 -6.58
CA TYR A 2 -5.18 6.66 -7.45
C TYR A 2 -5.59 6.71 -8.93
N LEU A 3 -6.30 5.68 -9.38
CA LEU A 3 -6.63 5.49 -10.79
C LEU A 3 -8.12 5.80 -11.12
N GLY A 4 -8.92 6.16 -10.12
CA GLY A 4 -10.33 6.43 -10.31
C GLY A 4 -11.21 5.19 -10.54
N LEU A 5 -10.65 3.98 -10.39
CA LEU A 5 -11.36 2.73 -10.71
C LEU A 5 -12.59 2.46 -9.84
N ALA A 6 -12.68 3.07 -8.65
CA ALA A 6 -13.86 2.93 -7.78
C ALA A 6 -15.17 3.42 -8.43
N SER A 7 -15.07 4.33 -9.39
CA SER A 7 -16.22 4.87 -10.14
C SER A 7 -16.21 4.49 -11.62
N HIS A 8 -15.32 3.56 -12.03
CA HIS A 8 -15.20 3.15 -13.41
C HIS A 8 -16.41 2.31 -13.84
N PRO A 9 -17.06 2.61 -15.00
CA PRO A 9 -18.28 1.91 -15.43
C PRO A 9 -18.13 0.40 -15.49
N ASP A 10 -17.02 -0.11 -16.05
CA ASP A 10 -16.80 -1.55 -16.21
C ASP A 10 -16.58 -2.25 -14.86
N VAL A 11 -15.92 -1.58 -13.89
CA VAL A 11 -15.73 -2.12 -12.54
C VAL A 11 -17.07 -2.21 -11.81
N ILE A 12 -17.91 -1.18 -11.96
CA ILE A 12 -19.27 -1.16 -11.40
C ILE A 12 -20.14 -2.24 -12.05
N ALA A 13 -20.07 -2.40 -13.38
CA ALA A 13 -20.81 -3.43 -14.10
C ALA A 13 -20.41 -4.84 -13.62
N ALA A 14 -19.10 -5.14 -13.55
CA ALA A 14 -18.60 -6.41 -13.04
C ALA A 14 -19.08 -6.72 -11.61
N ALA A 15 -19.15 -5.70 -10.74
CA ALA A 15 -19.69 -5.87 -9.39
C ALA A 15 -21.20 -6.20 -9.39
N ARG A 16 -21.99 -5.59 -10.27
CA ARG A 16 -23.43 -5.88 -10.43
C ARG A 16 -23.66 -7.28 -10.94
N ASP A 17 -22.99 -7.65 -12.02
CA ASP A 17 -23.11 -8.99 -12.64
C ASP A 17 -22.77 -10.09 -11.62
N ALA A 18 -21.77 -9.85 -10.76
CA ALA A 18 -21.41 -10.78 -9.72
C ALA A 18 -22.46 -10.93 -8.60
N LEU A 19 -23.29 -9.91 -8.33
CA LEU A 19 -24.41 -10.05 -7.39
C LEU A 19 -25.47 -11.01 -7.94
N ASP A 20 -25.71 -11.00 -9.25
CA ASP A 20 -26.68 -11.90 -9.90
C ASP A 20 -26.12 -13.32 -10.03
N GLU A 21 -24.83 -13.48 -10.36
CA GLU A 21 -24.21 -14.80 -10.57
C GLU A 21 -23.81 -15.52 -9.28
N TRP A 22 -23.23 -14.78 -8.30
CA TRP A 22 -22.59 -15.35 -7.10
C TRP A 22 -23.32 -15.03 -5.78
N GLY A 23 -24.29 -14.10 -5.83
CA GLY A 23 -25.02 -13.61 -4.66
C GLY A 23 -24.23 -12.54 -3.88
N TYR A 24 -24.86 -12.03 -2.80
CA TYR A 24 -24.32 -10.95 -1.98
C TYR A 24 -23.10 -11.36 -1.16
N GLY A 25 -23.12 -12.58 -0.61
CA GLY A 25 -22.03 -13.08 0.26
C GLY A 25 -22.20 -14.56 0.54
N LEU A 26 -21.19 -15.20 1.16
CA LEU A 26 -21.16 -16.63 1.37
C LEU A 26 -21.52 -17.05 2.81
N ALA A 27 -21.64 -16.11 3.73
CA ALA A 27 -21.92 -16.33 5.15
C ALA A 27 -20.97 -17.36 5.80
N SER A 28 -19.72 -17.41 5.35
CA SER A 28 -18.73 -18.41 5.78
C SER A 28 -17.29 -17.90 5.61
N VAL A 29 -16.39 -18.60 6.30
CA VAL A 29 -14.94 -18.46 6.15
C VAL A 29 -14.43 -19.32 4.99
N ARG A 30 -13.21 -19.01 4.51
CA ARG A 30 -12.64 -19.57 3.29
C ARG A 30 -12.56 -21.10 3.27
N PHE A 31 -12.15 -21.72 4.36
CA PHE A 31 -11.89 -23.18 4.38
C PHE A 31 -13.14 -24.04 4.60
N ILE A 32 -14.27 -23.45 4.98
CA ILE A 32 -15.54 -24.20 5.16
C ILE A 32 -16.33 -24.17 3.83
N CYS A 33 -17.06 -23.09 3.55
CA CYS A 33 -17.81 -22.92 2.31
C CYS A 33 -17.73 -21.49 1.74
N GLY A 34 -16.79 -20.68 2.24
CA GLY A 34 -16.54 -19.31 1.80
C GLY A 34 -15.58 -19.19 0.61
N THR A 35 -15.23 -20.27 -0.09
CA THR A 35 -14.41 -20.23 -1.30
C THR A 35 -15.25 -20.62 -2.52
N GLN A 36 -15.39 -19.71 -3.45
CA GLN A 36 -15.95 -19.92 -4.76
C GLN A 36 -14.86 -19.88 -5.83
N LYS A 37 -15.19 -20.34 -7.05
CA LYS A 37 -14.28 -20.33 -8.19
C LYS A 37 -13.70 -18.94 -8.45
N ILE A 38 -14.50 -17.89 -8.32
CA ILE A 38 -14.09 -16.51 -8.56
C ILE A 38 -12.97 -16.03 -7.61
N HIS A 39 -12.94 -16.51 -6.35
CA HIS A 39 -11.85 -16.22 -5.44
C HIS A 39 -10.52 -16.78 -5.94
N LYS A 40 -10.53 -18.03 -6.43
CA LYS A 40 -9.34 -18.67 -7.00
C LYS A 40 -8.88 -17.97 -8.28
N GLN A 41 -9.80 -17.52 -9.12
CA GLN A 41 -9.49 -16.73 -10.30
C GLN A 41 -8.81 -15.39 -9.97
N LEU A 42 -9.24 -14.72 -8.88
CA LEU A 42 -8.56 -13.50 -8.44
C LEU A 42 -7.18 -13.79 -7.86
N GLU A 43 -7.03 -14.87 -7.07
CA GLU A 43 -5.72 -15.28 -6.52
C GLU A 43 -4.73 -15.57 -7.66
N GLU A 44 -5.10 -16.35 -8.66
CA GLU A 44 -4.30 -16.64 -9.85
C GLU A 44 -3.95 -15.36 -10.63
N LYS A 45 -4.95 -14.51 -10.90
CA LYS A 45 -4.75 -13.26 -11.63
C LYS A 45 -3.82 -12.28 -10.91
N LEU A 46 -3.86 -12.23 -9.57
CA LEU A 46 -2.93 -11.43 -8.78
C LEU A 46 -1.51 -11.99 -8.85
N SER A 47 -1.33 -13.31 -8.78
CA SER A 47 -0.02 -13.96 -8.92
C SER A 47 0.59 -13.65 -10.29
N ASP A 48 -0.17 -13.79 -11.36
CA ASP A 48 0.27 -13.47 -12.72
C ASP A 48 0.64 -11.98 -12.86
N PHE A 49 -0.19 -11.09 -12.30
CA PHE A 49 0.04 -9.66 -12.37
C PHE A 49 1.28 -9.23 -11.61
N LEU A 50 1.53 -9.80 -10.42
CA LEU A 50 2.67 -9.48 -9.57
C LEU A 50 3.94 -10.23 -9.97
N GLY A 51 3.81 -11.31 -10.74
CA GLY A 51 4.94 -12.19 -11.08
C GLY A 51 5.40 -13.05 -9.92
N THR A 52 4.46 -13.55 -9.12
CA THR A 52 4.68 -14.41 -7.96
C THR A 52 4.12 -15.82 -8.21
N GLU A 53 4.41 -16.76 -7.30
CA GLU A 53 4.01 -18.16 -7.48
C GLU A 53 2.56 -18.46 -7.05
N ASP A 54 2.08 -17.84 -5.96
CA ASP A 54 0.71 -18.01 -5.45
C ASP A 54 0.25 -16.78 -4.67
N THR A 55 -1.06 -16.68 -4.46
CA THR A 55 -1.71 -15.59 -3.73
C THR A 55 -2.83 -16.12 -2.83
N ILE A 56 -3.01 -15.48 -1.67
CA ILE A 56 -4.09 -15.73 -0.73
C ILE A 56 -4.84 -14.43 -0.41
N LEU A 57 -6.17 -14.45 -0.47
CA LEU A 57 -7.03 -13.30 -0.21
C LEU A 57 -7.40 -13.18 1.27
N TYR A 58 -7.47 -11.94 1.75
CA TYR A 58 -7.95 -11.52 3.06
C TYR A 58 -9.02 -10.45 2.95
N THR A 59 -9.76 -10.19 4.03
CA THR A 59 -10.79 -9.14 4.09
C THR A 59 -10.21 -7.72 4.03
N SER A 60 -8.94 -7.58 4.39
CA SER A 60 -8.17 -6.34 4.25
C SER A 60 -6.66 -6.64 4.19
N CYS A 61 -5.85 -5.65 3.76
CA CYS A 61 -4.40 -5.76 3.90
C CYS A 61 -3.96 -5.70 5.37
N PHE A 62 -4.76 -5.07 6.24
CA PHE A 62 -4.53 -5.10 7.69
C PHE A 62 -4.58 -6.53 8.22
N ASP A 63 -5.57 -7.32 7.79
CA ASP A 63 -5.69 -8.75 8.14
C ASP A 63 -4.58 -9.60 7.52
N ALA A 64 -4.18 -9.30 6.28
CA ALA A 64 -3.06 -9.97 5.62
C ALA A 64 -1.76 -9.80 6.43
N ASN A 65 -1.42 -8.57 6.80
CA ASN A 65 -0.25 -8.26 7.62
C ASN A 65 -0.38 -8.83 9.04
N GLY A 66 -1.56 -8.71 9.66
CA GLY A 66 -1.83 -9.25 10.99
C GLY A 66 -1.67 -10.76 11.09
N GLY A 67 -2.04 -11.48 10.03
CA GLY A 67 -1.99 -12.94 9.99
C GLY A 67 -0.68 -13.55 9.52
N LEU A 68 0.30 -12.73 9.12
CA LEU A 68 1.52 -13.20 8.48
C LEU A 68 2.59 -13.62 9.50
N PHE A 69 2.96 -12.73 10.39
CA PHE A 69 4.16 -12.88 11.22
C PHE A 69 4.07 -14.03 12.23
N GLU A 70 2.96 -14.13 12.99
CA GLU A 70 2.76 -15.22 13.95
C GLU A 70 2.63 -16.59 13.27
N THR A 71 2.22 -16.60 12.00
CA THR A 71 2.07 -17.83 11.21
C THR A 71 3.42 -18.36 10.73
N LEU A 72 4.31 -17.48 10.27
CA LEU A 72 5.58 -17.85 9.63
C LEU A 72 6.75 -17.91 10.59
N LEU A 73 6.74 -17.09 11.66
CA LEU A 73 7.88 -16.87 12.53
C LEU A 73 7.61 -17.36 13.96
N GLY A 74 8.61 -18.01 14.54
CA GLY A 74 8.62 -18.51 15.90
C GLY A 74 9.70 -17.86 16.77
N PRO A 75 9.90 -18.35 18.02
CA PRO A 75 10.86 -17.75 18.97
C PRO A 75 12.33 -17.78 18.50
N ASP A 76 12.68 -18.73 17.62
CA ASP A 76 14.04 -18.88 17.11
C ASP A 76 14.31 -18.01 15.87
N ASP A 77 13.28 -17.32 15.37
CA ASP A 77 13.36 -16.47 14.19
C ASP A 77 13.54 -15.00 14.58
N ALA A 78 13.86 -14.17 13.61
CA ALA A 78 13.94 -12.71 13.75
C ALA A 78 13.11 -12.01 12.71
N VAL A 79 12.52 -10.87 13.09
CA VAL A 79 11.90 -9.89 12.19
C VAL A 79 12.58 -8.55 12.35
N ILE A 80 12.96 -7.93 11.23
CA ILE A 80 13.62 -6.61 11.17
C ILE A 80 12.71 -5.67 10.39
N SER A 81 12.10 -4.73 11.10
CA SER A 81 11.06 -3.83 10.55
C SER A 81 11.57 -2.41 10.40
N ASP A 82 11.26 -1.76 9.27
CA ASP A 82 11.43 -0.31 9.13
C ASP A 82 10.59 0.42 10.20
N GLU A 83 11.13 1.48 10.76
CA GLU A 83 10.49 2.21 11.87
C GLU A 83 9.21 2.96 11.47
N LEU A 84 9.04 3.27 10.18
CA LEU A 84 7.88 3.98 9.63
C LEU A 84 6.85 3.07 8.95
N ASN A 85 7.01 1.75 9.07
CA ASN A 85 6.04 0.80 8.54
C ASN A 85 4.62 1.06 9.03
N HIS A 86 3.66 0.68 8.22
CA HIS A 86 2.23 0.83 8.50
C HIS A 86 1.83 0.13 9.82
N ALA A 87 0.83 0.67 10.51
CA ALA A 87 0.33 0.15 11.79
C ALA A 87 0.00 -1.35 11.75
N SER A 88 -0.52 -1.87 10.64
CA SER A 88 -0.83 -3.30 10.49
C SER A 88 0.40 -4.20 10.57
N ILE A 89 1.55 -3.74 10.04
CA ILE A 89 2.83 -4.44 10.15
C ILE A 89 3.30 -4.39 11.61
N ILE A 90 3.26 -3.20 12.23
CA ILE A 90 3.66 -3.02 13.63
C ILE A 90 2.84 -3.94 14.54
N ASP A 91 1.53 -4.00 14.36
CA ASP A 91 0.64 -4.83 15.18
C ASP A 91 0.84 -6.33 14.87
N GLY A 92 1.00 -6.71 13.61
CA GLY A 92 1.32 -8.09 13.23
C GLY A 92 2.66 -8.56 13.83
N VAL A 93 3.69 -7.73 13.80
CA VAL A 93 4.98 -8.01 14.44
C VAL A 93 4.85 -8.12 15.97
N ARG A 94 3.97 -7.34 16.60
CA ARG A 94 3.70 -7.45 18.05
C ARG A 94 3.05 -8.78 18.44
N LEU A 95 2.24 -9.37 17.57
CA LEU A 95 1.57 -10.65 17.80
C LEU A 95 2.52 -11.85 17.68
N CYS A 96 3.61 -11.74 16.93
CA CYS A 96 4.53 -12.85 16.76
C CYS A 96 5.51 -13.01 17.95
N LYS A 97 6.07 -14.22 18.08
CA LYS A 97 7.04 -14.58 19.13
C LYS A 97 8.48 -14.44 18.70
N ALA A 98 8.75 -14.03 17.46
CA ALA A 98 10.07 -13.83 16.93
C ALA A 98 10.82 -12.69 17.65
N LYS A 99 12.16 -12.73 17.63
CA LYS A 99 13.00 -11.61 18.05
C LYS A 99 12.71 -10.43 17.15
N ARG A 100 12.47 -9.25 17.76
CA ARG A 100 12.05 -8.04 17.03
C ARG A 100 13.16 -7.02 17.00
N PHE A 101 13.56 -6.63 15.80
CA PHE A 101 14.53 -5.59 15.52
C PHE A 101 13.84 -4.49 14.72
N ARG A 102 14.33 -3.27 14.83
CA ARG A 102 13.83 -2.12 14.11
C ARG A 102 14.99 -1.30 13.58
N TYR A 103 14.95 -0.91 12.32
CA TYR A 103 15.93 -0.02 11.71
C TYR A 103 15.29 1.33 11.35
N LYS A 104 16.12 2.38 11.32
CA LYS A 104 15.69 3.73 10.96
C LYS A 104 15.22 3.76 9.51
N ASN A 105 14.19 4.56 9.26
CA ASN A 105 13.57 4.61 7.94
C ASN A 105 14.59 4.77 6.81
N ASN A 106 14.59 3.78 5.93
CA ASN A 106 15.42 3.74 4.72
C ASN A 106 16.94 3.86 4.96
N ASP A 107 17.41 3.61 6.20
CA ASP A 107 18.84 3.62 6.60
C ASP A 107 19.44 2.22 6.43
N MET A 108 20.15 2.03 5.32
CA MET A 108 20.75 0.72 4.98
C MET A 108 21.91 0.36 5.91
N ALA A 109 22.62 1.34 6.47
CA ALA A 109 23.67 1.08 7.45
C ALA A 109 23.09 0.55 8.77
N ASP A 110 21.99 1.14 9.23
CA ASP A 110 21.28 0.64 10.41
C ASP A 110 20.63 -0.72 10.13
N LEU A 111 20.06 -0.94 8.94
CA LEU A 111 19.56 -2.27 8.54
C LEU A 111 20.64 -3.34 8.59
N ALA A 112 21.84 -3.06 8.06
CA ALA A 112 22.98 -3.97 8.13
C ALA A 112 23.40 -4.27 9.60
N ALA A 113 23.40 -3.27 10.46
CA ALA A 113 23.67 -3.46 11.89
C ALA A 113 22.61 -4.34 12.58
N GLN A 114 21.31 -4.19 12.24
CA GLN A 114 20.25 -5.04 12.78
C GLN A 114 20.33 -6.49 12.25
N LEU A 115 20.72 -6.67 10.99
CA LEU A 115 20.98 -8.01 10.42
C LEU A 115 22.14 -8.73 11.13
N GLN A 116 23.21 -8.02 11.43
CA GLN A 116 24.31 -8.53 12.25
C GLN A 116 23.83 -8.94 13.65
N ALA A 117 23.00 -8.10 14.29
CA ALA A 117 22.44 -8.37 15.62
C ALA A 117 21.47 -9.57 15.61
N ALA A 118 20.79 -9.82 14.48
CA ALA A 118 19.89 -10.96 14.28
C ALA A 118 20.62 -12.27 13.94
N ASN A 119 21.93 -12.23 13.73
CA ASN A 119 22.72 -13.40 13.37
C ASN A 119 22.52 -14.56 14.37
N GLY A 120 22.46 -15.79 13.84
CA GLY A 120 22.16 -17.00 14.62
C GLY A 120 20.66 -17.26 14.81
N SER A 121 19.77 -16.43 14.32
CA SER A 121 18.34 -16.75 14.20
C SER A 121 18.14 -17.78 13.08
N ARG A 122 17.17 -18.67 13.26
CA ARG A 122 16.87 -19.75 12.29
C ARG A 122 16.42 -19.17 10.94
N ARG A 123 15.60 -18.11 10.97
CA ARG A 123 15.14 -17.33 9.81
C ARG A 123 15.18 -15.87 10.17
N ILE A 124 15.46 -15.03 9.20
CA ILE A 124 15.39 -13.58 9.32
C ILE A 124 14.41 -13.07 8.26
N LEU A 125 13.46 -12.22 8.65
CA LEU A 125 12.52 -11.56 7.75
C LEU A 125 12.72 -10.05 7.84
N ILE A 126 13.12 -9.42 6.75
CA ILE A 126 13.14 -7.96 6.59
C ILE A 126 11.77 -7.51 6.11
N VAL A 127 11.23 -6.47 6.72
CA VAL A 127 9.87 -5.97 6.42
C VAL A 127 9.88 -4.47 6.21
N THR A 128 9.32 -4.03 5.08
CA THR A 128 9.17 -2.61 4.75
C THR A 128 7.85 -2.33 4.02
N ASP A 129 7.29 -1.13 4.19
CA ASP A 129 6.37 -0.58 3.18
C ASP A 129 7.17 -0.35 1.88
N GLY A 130 6.58 -0.61 0.74
CA GLY A 130 7.18 -0.24 -0.56
C GLY A 130 7.11 1.27 -0.78
N VAL A 131 5.99 1.87 -0.33
CA VAL A 131 5.79 3.32 -0.28
C VAL A 131 5.26 3.73 1.07
N PHE A 132 5.97 4.60 1.77
CA PHE A 132 5.57 5.12 3.08
C PHE A 132 4.43 6.12 2.93
N SER A 133 3.26 5.77 3.44
CA SER A 133 1.97 6.41 3.15
C SER A 133 1.86 7.87 3.60
N MET A 134 2.66 8.30 4.58
CA MET A 134 2.62 9.67 5.10
C MET A 134 3.58 10.61 4.38
N ASP A 135 4.58 10.07 3.70
CA ASP A 135 5.68 10.82 3.09
C ASP A 135 5.73 10.69 1.55
N GLY A 136 5.25 9.58 1.01
CA GLY A 136 5.40 9.24 -0.41
C GLY A 136 6.83 8.79 -0.76
N TYR A 137 7.67 8.51 0.24
CA TYR A 137 9.00 7.95 0.02
C TYR A 137 8.91 6.49 -0.43
N LEU A 138 9.82 6.10 -1.30
CA LEU A 138 9.98 4.72 -1.74
C LEU A 138 11.06 4.04 -0.90
N ALA A 139 10.84 2.78 -0.53
CA ALA A 139 11.87 1.95 0.06
C ALA A 139 13.00 1.67 -0.94
N ASN A 140 14.24 1.65 -0.46
CA ASN A 140 15.40 1.30 -1.27
C ASN A 140 15.49 -0.23 -1.45
N LEU A 141 14.52 -0.79 -2.21
CA LEU A 141 14.43 -2.24 -2.39
C LEU A 141 15.69 -2.88 -2.98
N PRO A 142 16.43 -2.27 -3.93
CA PRO A 142 17.68 -2.86 -4.40
C PRO A 142 18.67 -3.12 -3.26
N ALA A 143 18.95 -2.13 -2.43
CA ALA A 143 19.89 -2.28 -1.33
C ALA A 143 19.36 -3.21 -0.21
N ILE A 144 18.04 -3.21 0.04
CA ILE A 144 17.42 -4.16 0.98
C ILE A 144 17.59 -5.60 0.48
N CYS A 145 17.38 -5.85 -0.81
CA CYS A 145 17.57 -7.17 -1.41
C CYS A 145 19.05 -7.61 -1.38
N ASP A 146 19.99 -6.69 -1.64
CA ASP A 146 21.43 -7.01 -1.58
C ASP A 146 21.82 -7.43 -0.15
N LEU A 147 21.40 -6.69 0.87
CA LEU A 147 21.63 -7.05 2.26
C LEU A 147 20.91 -8.36 2.66
N ALA A 148 19.71 -8.59 2.12
CA ALA A 148 18.99 -9.84 2.35
C ALA A 148 19.73 -11.05 1.79
N ASP A 149 20.28 -10.94 0.57
CA ASP A 149 21.07 -11.99 -0.05
C ASP A 149 22.35 -12.29 0.76
N GLU A 150 23.07 -11.25 1.23
CA GLU A 150 24.27 -11.39 2.07
C GLU A 150 24.00 -12.12 3.39
N HIS A 151 22.81 -11.93 3.96
CA HIS A 151 22.44 -12.51 5.26
C HIS A 151 21.47 -13.70 5.17
N SER A 152 21.15 -14.17 3.97
CA SER A 152 20.15 -15.23 3.72
C SER A 152 18.81 -14.93 4.39
N ALA A 153 18.39 -13.65 4.37
CA ALA A 153 17.14 -13.16 4.91
C ALA A 153 16.05 -13.16 3.84
N LEU A 154 14.79 -13.33 4.27
CA LEU A 154 13.61 -13.15 3.43
C LEU A 154 13.22 -11.66 3.41
N VAL A 155 12.59 -11.22 2.31
CA VAL A 155 12.10 -9.85 2.15
C VAL A 155 10.59 -9.84 1.98
N MET A 156 9.91 -9.06 2.82
CA MET A 156 8.50 -8.72 2.70
C MET A 156 8.30 -7.24 2.40
N VAL A 157 7.44 -6.96 1.43
CA VAL A 157 7.05 -5.59 1.05
C VAL A 157 5.54 -5.44 1.14
N ASP A 158 5.05 -4.45 1.89
CA ASP A 158 3.67 -3.98 1.77
C ASP A 158 3.59 -2.95 0.65
N ASP A 159 2.97 -3.33 -0.45
CA ASP A 159 2.92 -2.53 -1.68
C ASP A 159 1.54 -1.89 -1.91
N SER A 160 0.77 -1.70 -0.85
CA SER A 160 -0.57 -1.14 -0.84
C SER A 160 -0.68 0.26 -1.46
N HIS A 161 0.41 1.01 -1.52
CA HIS A 161 0.48 2.35 -2.10
C HIS A 161 1.20 2.39 -3.46
N ALA A 162 1.44 1.24 -4.09
CA ALA A 162 2.18 1.16 -5.34
C ALA A 162 1.51 0.27 -6.39
N VAL A 163 1.04 -0.92 -6.00
CA VAL A 163 0.38 -1.86 -6.94
C VAL A 163 -0.82 -1.21 -7.60
N GLY A 164 -0.86 -1.33 -8.92
CA GLY A 164 -1.83 -0.73 -9.82
C GLY A 164 -1.26 0.38 -10.69
N PHE A 165 -0.19 1.08 -10.27
CA PHE A 165 0.32 2.23 -11.01
C PHE A 165 1.84 2.43 -11.00
N MET A 166 2.59 1.89 -10.05
CA MET A 166 4.05 2.00 -10.05
C MET A 166 4.69 0.88 -10.87
N GLY A 167 5.78 1.23 -11.54
CA GLY A 167 6.48 0.34 -12.47
C GLY A 167 5.92 0.40 -13.88
N ALA A 168 6.61 -0.21 -14.83
CA ALA A 168 6.30 -0.15 -16.27
C ALA A 168 4.90 -0.71 -16.60
N ARG A 169 4.42 -1.67 -15.82
CA ARG A 169 3.11 -2.28 -15.96
C ARG A 169 2.19 -2.07 -14.75
N GLY A 170 2.62 -1.26 -13.77
CA GLY A 170 1.86 -1.01 -12.55
C GLY A 170 1.91 -2.15 -11.55
N ARG A 171 2.90 -3.03 -11.61
CA ARG A 171 3.01 -4.19 -10.72
C ARG A 171 3.44 -3.83 -9.32
N GLY A 172 3.98 -2.62 -9.11
CA GLY A 172 4.39 -2.12 -7.80
C GLY A 172 5.86 -1.72 -7.72
N THR A 173 6.34 -1.55 -6.48
CA THR A 173 7.70 -1.06 -6.23
C THR A 173 8.78 -2.06 -6.65
N HIS A 174 8.51 -3.37 -6.60
CA HIS A 174 9.45 -4.40 -7.05
C HIS A 174 9.70 -4.34 -8.57
N GLU A 175 8.68 -4.01 -9.37
CA GLU A 175 8.85 -3.73 -10.80
C GLU A 175 9.57 -2.39 -11.01
N HIS A 176 9.16 -1.35 -10.27
CA HIS A 176 9.76 -0.01 -10.37
C HIS A 176 11.27 -0.03 -10.12
N HIS A 177 11.73 -0.82 -9.18
CA HIS A 177 13.14 -0.95 -8.82
C HIS A 177 13.89 -2.07 -9.54
N ASN A 178 13.24 -2.79 -10.48
CA ASN A 178 13.82 -3.92 -11.20
C ASN A 178 14.33 -5.05 -10.27
N VAL A 179 13.61 -5.32 -9.18
CA VAL A 179 13.93 -6.39 -8.22
C VAL A 179 12.86 -7.50 -8.21
N MET A 180 12.11 -7.65 -9.31
CA MET A 180 11.18 -8.76 -9.48
C MET A 180 11.90 -10.10 -9.30
N GLY A 181 11.25 -11.01 -8.55
CA GLY A 181 11.84 -12.32 -8.20
C GLY A 181 12.80 -12.31 -7.00
N ARG A 182 13.10 -11.12 -6.42
CA ARG A 182 13.92 -10.99 -5.20
C ARG A 182 13.10 -10.68 -3.93
N ILE A 183 11.80 -10.49 -4.07
CA ILE A 183 10.88 -10.27 -2.95
C ILE A 183 10.13 -11.57 -2.68
N ASP A 184 10.23 -12.09 -1.47
CA ASP A 184 9.61 -13.37 -1.08
C ASP A 184 8.12 -13.23 -0.79
N ILE A 185 7.70 -12.06 -0.27
CA ILE A 185 6.33 -11.78 0.16
C ILE A 185 5.93 -10.37 -0.24
N ILE A 186 4.83 -10.23 -0.95
CA ILE A 186 4.19 -8.96 -1.26
C ILE A 186 2.81 -8.96 -0.62
N THR A 187 2.52 -7.99 0.23
CA THR A 187 1.16 -7.73 0.68
C THR A 187 0.60 -6.49 -0.02
N GLY A 188 -0.72 -6.46 -0.17
CA GLY A 188 -1.36 -5.35 -0.84
C GLY A 188 -2.87 -5.29 -0.57
N THR A 189 -3.48 -4.20 -1.02
CA THR A 189 -4.89 -3.92 -0.79
C THR A 189 -5.68 -3.82 -2.10
N LEU A 190 -6.90 -4.33 -2.07
CA LEU A 190 -7.92 -4.09 -3.11
C LEU A 190 -8.71 -2.79 -2.85
N GLY A 191 -8.48 -2.15 -1.69
CA GLY A 191 -9.19 -0.94 -1.24
C GLY A 191 -8.57 0.39 -1.71
N LYS A 192 -7.60 0.38 -2.63
CA LYS A 192 -6.95 1.59 -3.16
C LYS A 192 -6.95 1.62 -4.70
N ALA A 193 -5.82 1.41 -5.34
CA ALA A 193 -5.71 1.46 -6.80
C ALA A 193 -6.42 0.29 -7.51
N LEU A 194 -6.50 -0.88 -6.88
CA LEU A 194 -7.13 -2.08 -7.44
C LEU A 194 -8.65 -2.14 -7.20
N GLY A 195 -9.38 -1.06 -7.46
CA GLY A 195 -10.84 -1.00 -7.39
C GLY A 195 -11.36 -0.08 -6.29
N GLY A 196 -10.74 -0.01 -5.12
CA GLY A 196 -11.07 0.98 -4.09
C GLY A 196 -12.17 0.58 -3.11
N ALA A 197 -12.59 -0.70 -3.07
CA ALA A 197 -13.60 -1.17 -2.11
C ALA A 197 -12.94 -1.71 -0.83
N SER A 198 -12.83 -3.00 -0.68
CA SER A 198 -12.18 -3.67 0.45
C SER A 198 -11.48 -4.95 -0.01
N GLY A 199 -10.80 -5.62 0.91
CA GLY A 199 -10.00 -6.78 0.61
C GLY A 199 -8.51 -6.49 0.61
N GLY A 200 -7.74 -7.53 0.80
CA GLY A 200 -6.30 -7.52 0.75
C GLY A 200 -5.77 -8.89 0.34
N TYR A 201 -4.48 -8.97 0.17
CA TYR A 201 -3.84 -10.21 -0.25
C TYR A 201 -2.41 -10.30 0.28
N THR A 202 -1.93 -11.54 0.36
CA THR A 202 -0.51 -11.86 0.44
C THR A 202 -0.16 -12.70 -0.77
N SER A 203 0.86 -12.30 -1.49
CA SER A 203 1.35 -12.94 -2.72
C SER A 203 2.84 -13.22 -2.58
N GLY A 204 3.33 -14.33 -3.10
CA GLY A 204 4.75 -14.68 -2.96
C GLY A 204 5.02 -16.14 -3.28
N ARG A 205 5.99 -16.72 -2.56
CA ARG A 205 6.40 -18.12 -2.74
C ARG A 205 5.27 -19.07 -2.34
N ALA A 206 5.06 -20.11 -3.11
CA ALA A 206 3.95 -21.05 -2.95
C ALA A 206 3.91 -21.70 -1.55
N GLU A 207 5.05 -22.10 -1.02
CA GLU A 207 5.12 -22.71 0.31
C GLU A 207 4.79 -21.75 1.46
N ILE A 208 5.05 -20.45 1.28
CA ILE A 208 4.65 -19.42 2.25
C ILE A 208 3.14 -19.23 2.20
N VAL A 209 2.58 -19.05 1.00
CA VAL A 209 1.14 -18.86 0.80
C VAL A 209 0.36 -20.07 1.27
N GLU A 210 0.81 -21.29 1.00
CA GLU A 210 0.16 -22.51 1.50
C GLU A 210 0.22 -22.60 3.03
N THR A 211 1.32 -22.22 3.66
CA THR A 211 1.42 -22.15 5.13
C THR A 211 0.41 -21.17 5.71
N LEU A 212 0.25 -19.99 5.08
CA LEU A 212 -0.75 -19.00 5.49
C LEU A 212 -2.18 -19.56 5.32
N ARG A 213 -2.45 -20.25 4.23
CA ARG A 213 -3.77 -20.87 3.95
C ARG A 213 -4.17 -21.88 5.01
N GLN A 214 -3.20 -22.59 5.57
CA GLN A 214 -3.44 -23.60 6.60
C GLN A 214 -3.49 -23.03 8.02
N ARG A 215 -2.83 -21.90 8.31
CA ARG A 215 -2.57 -21.48 9.69
C ARG A 215 -2.87 -20.01 10.01
N SER A 216 -3.01 -19.14 9.02
CA SER A 216 -3.25 -17.72 9.26
C SER A 216 -4.63 -17.48 9.85
N ARG A 217 -4.68 -17.02 11.10
CA ARG A 217 -5.94 -16.84 11.86
C ARG A 217 -6.93 -15.90 11.17
N PRO A 218 -6.55 -14.72 10.66
CA PRO A 218 -7.48 -13.86 9.92
C PRO A 218 -8.09 -14.55 8.70
N TYR A 219 -7.34 -15.37 7.98
CA TYR A 219 -7.86 -16.17 6.87
C TYR A 219 -8.83 -17.25 7.32
N LEU A 220 -8.51 -17.96 8.41
CA LEU A 220 -9.29 -19.08 8.90
C LEU A 220 -10.60 -18.64 9.56
N PHE A 221 -10.63 -17.46 10.20
CA PHE A 221 -11.73 -17.09 11.11
C PHE A 221 -12.50 -15.83 10.67
N SER A 222 -12.05 -15.09 9.68
CA SER A 222 -12.83 -13.99 9.08
C SER A 222 -13.65 -14.49 7.89
N ASN A 223 -14.81 -13.90 7.66
CA ASN A 223 -15.60 -14.18 6.47
C ASN A 223 -14.82 -13.81 5.21
N THR A 224 -15.13 -14.51 4.13
CA THR A 224 -14.48 -14.26 2.83
C THR A 224 -14.85 -12.91 2.25
N VAL A 225 -14.00 -12.39 1.35
CA VAL A 225 -14.29 -11.20 0.55
C VAL A 225 -15.54 -11.45 -0.32
N ALA A 226 -16.47 -10.48 -0.32
CA ALA A 226 -17.72 -10.61 -1.07
C ALA A 226 -17.47 -10.79 -2.59
N PRO A 227 -18.26 -11.63 -3.28
CA PRO A 227 -18.08 -11.92 -4.70
C PRO A 227 -18.07 -10.67 -5.60
N SER A 228 -18.88 -9.67 -5.29
CA SER A 228 -18.93 -8.41 -6.04
C SER A 228 -17.60 -7.64 -5.97
N ILE A 229 -16.91 -7.67 -4.84
CA ILE A 229 -15.58 -7.07 -4.69
C ILE A 229 -14.54 -7.87 -5.47
N VAL A 230 -14.64 -9.20 -5.42
CA VAL A 230 -13.72 -10.09 -6.15
C VAL A 230 -13.82 -9.86 -7.66
N ALA A 231 -15.04 -9.83 -8.22
CA ALA A 231 -15.28 -9.58 -9.64
C ALA A 231 -14.80 -8.17 -10.08
N ALA A 232 -15.10 -7.15 -9.26
CA ALA A 232 -14.63 -5.79 -9.50
C ALA A 232 -13.10 -5.70 -9.52
N SER A 233 -12.43 -6.42 -8.62
CA SER A 233 -10.96 -6.46 -8.57
C SER A 233 -10.35 -7.20 -9.76
N ILE A 234 -10.96 -8.28 -10.21
CA ILE A 234 -10.58 -8.98 -11.46
C ILE A 234 -10.65 -8.00 -12.63
N LYS A 235 -11.78 -7.29 -12.77
CA LYS A 235 -11.97 -6.31 -13.85
C LYS A 235 -10.96 -5.15 -13.75
N ALA A 236 -10.64 -4.70 -12.53
CA ALA A 236 -9.63 -3.67 -12.34
C ALA A 236 -8.25 -4.11 -12.86
N ILE A 237 -7.83 -5.35 -12.57
CA ILE A 237 -6.57 -5.91 -13.08
C ILE A 237 -6.62 -6.07 -14.61
N ASP A 238 -7.75 -6.48 -15.18
CA ASP A 238 -7.91 -6.56 -16.64
C ASP A 238 -7.72 -5.20 -17.32
N LEU A 239 -8.29 -4.14 -16.76
CA LEU A 239 -8.12 -2.78 -17.28
C LEU A 239 -6.65 -2.35 -17.22
N LEU A 240 -5.94 -2.65 -16.12
CA LEU A 240 -4.52 -2.32 -15.96
C LEU A 240 -3.62 -3.11 -16.93
N ASN A 241 -3.98 -4.34 -17.24
CA ASN A 241 -3.26 -5.15 -18.21
C ASN A 241 -3.49 -4.68 -19.66
N SER A 242 -4.65 -4.09 -19.94
CA SER A 242 -5.04 -3.68 -21.30
C SER A 242 -4.50 -2.29 -21.71
N SER A 243 -4.24 -1.40 -20.75
CA SER A 243 -3.84 0.00 -21.02
C SER A 243 -2.99 0.59 -19.91
N THR A 244 -2.06 1.48 -20.30
CA THR A 244 -1.26 2.29 -19.38
C THR A 244 -1.84 3.69 -19.15
N GLU A 245 -2.91 4.05 -19.87
CA GLU A 245 -3.43 5.42 -19.93
C GLU A 245 -3.70 6.05 -18.56
N LEU A 246 -4.32 5.29 -17.63
CA LEU A 246 -4.61 5.80 -16.29
C LEU A 246 -3.33 6.06 -15.47
N ARG A 247 -2.31 5.23 -15.64
CA ARG A 247 -1.02 5.41 -14.97
C ARG A 247 -0.28 6.62 -15.54
N ASP A 248 -0.23 6.70 -16.86
CA ASP A 248 0.45 7.79 -17.56
C ASP A 248 -0.19 9.15 -17.20
N ARG A 249 -1.53 9.18 -17.11
CA ARG A 249 -2.28 10.34 -16.65
C ARG A 249 -2.00 10.65 -15.17
N LEU A 250 -1.93 9.63 -14.30
CA LEU A 250 -1.58 9.83 -12.90
C LEU A 250 -0.19 10.43 -12.74
N GLU A 251 0.79 9.94 -13.50
CA GLU A 251 2.15 10.45 -13.49
C GLU A 251 2.20 11.91 -13.97
N THR A 252 1.56 12.22 -15.09
CA THR A 252 1.44 13.58 -15.63
C THR A 252 0.79 14.53 -14.64
N ASN A 253 -0.34 14.14 -14.05
CA ASN A 253 -1.05 14.92 -13.03
C ASN A 253 -0.19 15.15 -11.78
N THR A 254 0.53 14.13 -11.35
CA THR A 254 1.41 14.20 -10.19
C THR A 254 2.56 15.18 -10.42
N LYS A 255 3.23 15.07 -11.56
CA LYS A 255 4.32 15.97 -11.94
C LYS A 255 3.81 17.41 -12.01
N PHE A 256 2.71 17.65 -12.72
CA PHE A 256 2.10 18.96 -12.84
C PHE A 256 1.79 19.58 -11.47
N PHE A 257 1.12 18.83 -10.60
CA PHE A 257 0.77 19.32 -9.27
C PHE A 257 2.00 19.64 -8.43
N ARG A 258 3.02 18.77 -8.43
CA ARG A 258 4.26 18.99 -7.67
C ARG A 258 5.02 20.22 -8.15
N ASP A 259 5.20 20.37 -9.46
CA ASP A 259 5.90 21.49 -10.07
C ASP A 259 5.20 22.82 -9.71
N GLN A 260 3.89 22.89 -9.91
CA GLN A 260 3.13 24.11 -9.64
C GLN A 260 3.04 24.44 -8.13
N MET A 261 2.94 23.43 -7.27
CA MET A 261 2.93 23.65 -5.81
C MET A 261 4.28 24.16 -5.30
N ALA A 262 5.40 23.74 -5.88
CA ALA A 262 6.71 24.28 -5.54
C ALA A 262 6.78 25.80 -5.75
N ASP A 263 6.16 26.30 -6.83
CA ASP A 263 6.12 27.73 -7.17
C ASP A 263 5.27 28.56 -6.16
N THR A 264 4.39 27.91 -5.39
CA THR A 264 3.58 28.61 -4.34
C THR A 264 4.40 28.91 -3.08
N GLY A 265 5.65 28.46 -2.99
CA GLY A 265 6.53 28.65 -1.85
C GLY A 265 6.16 27.78 -0.63
N PHE A 266 5.38 26.72 -0.80
CA PHE A 266 5.23 25.68 0.21
C PHE A 266 6.42 24.73 0.22
N HIS A 267 6.79 24.26 1.41
CA HIS A 267 7.74 23.17 1.55
C HIS A 267 7.06 21.83 1.25
N ILE A 268 7.38 21.23 0.11
CA ILE A 268 6.90 19.92 -0.33
C ILE A 268 8.05 18.91 -0.18
N LEU A 269 7.75 17.72 0.32
CA LEU A 269 8.76 16.65 0.34
C LEU A 269 9.07 16.21 -1.10
N GLU A 270 10.34 16.04 -1.39
CA GLU A 270 10.81 15.54 -2.68
C GLU A 270 10.27 14.15 -2.97
N GLY A 271 10.08 13.83 -4.25
CA GLY A 271 9.63 12.53 -4.69
C GLY A 271 8.79 12.60 -5.96
N THR A 272 8.45 11.43 -6.50
CA THR A 272 7.65 11.27 -7.73
C THR A 272 6.28 10.65 -7.47
N HIS A 273 6.03 10.22 -6.24
CA HIS A 273 4.79 9.54 -5.86
C HIS A 273 3.58 10.50 -5.85
N PRO A 274 2.35 10.02 -6.19
CA PRO A 274 1.12 10.81 -6.12
C PRO A 274 0.75 11.33 -4.72
N ILE A 275 1.27 10.75 -3.67
CA ILE A 275 1.24 11.34 -2.33
C ILE A 275 2.23 12.52 -2.31
N THR A 276 1.69 13.72 -2.08
CA THR A 276 2.47 14.96 -2.03
C THR A 276 2.24 15.66 -0.70
N PRO A 277 3.11 15.44 0.30
CA PRO A 277 2.98 16.09 1.59
C PRO A 277 3.40 17.57 1.53
N ILE A 278 2.56 18.43 2.06
CA ILE A 278 2.82 19.88 2.21
C ILE A 278 3.12 20.13 3.68
N MET A 279 4.37 20.43 3.99
CA MET A 279 4.88 20.49 5.37
C MET A 279 4.46 21.80 6.04
N LEU A 280 3.80 21.70 7.19
CA LEU A 280 3.37 22.84 7.99
C LEU A 280 4.04 22.87 9.38
N GLY A 281 4.55 21.73 9.86
CA GLY A 281 5.30 21.60 11.11
C GLY A 281 4.41 21.56 12.37
N ASP A 282 3.54 22.56 12.55
CA ASP A 282 2.65 22.68 13.70
C ASP A 282 1.32 21.96 13.52
N ALA A 283 0.89 21.20 14.54
CA ALA A 283 -0.34 20.40 14.47
C ALA A 283 -1.62 21.23 14.43
N ALA A 284 -1.68 22.34 15.20
CA ALA A 284 -2.84 23.21 15.22
C ALA A 284 -2.94 23.99 13.92
N LEU A 285 -1.81 24.38 13.33
CA LEU A 285 -1.78 25.01 12.01
C LEU A 285 -2.28 24.05 10.95
N ALA A 286 -1.84 22.79 10.93
CA ALA A 286 -2.30 21.81 9.94
C ALA A 286 -3.82 21.55 10.02
N SER A 287 -4.37 21.48 11.24
CA SER A 287 -5.83 21.34 11.42
C SER A 287 -6.58 22.56 10.90
N ARG A 288 -6.20 23.79 11.31
CA ARG A 288 -6.83 25.02 10.83
C ARG A 288 -6.70 25.20 9.31
N PHE A 289 -5.54 24.81 8.75
CA PHE A 289 -5.33 24.90 7.30
C PHE A 289 -6.29 23.98 6.54
N ALA A 290 -6.48 22.74 7.02
CA ALA A 290 -7.46 21.81 6.44
C ALA A 290 -8.89 22.39 6.48
N ASP A 291 -9.30 23.02 7.60
CA ASP A 291 -10.61 23.68 7.73
C ASP A 291 -10.78 24.86 6.75
N VAL A 292 -9.73 25.65 6.53
CA VAL A 292 -9.73 26.75 5.55
C VAL A 292 -9.85 26.20 4.13
N MET A 293 -9.08 25.15 3.81
CA MET A 293 -9.15 24.50 2.48
C MET A 293 -10.55 23.93 2.19
N LEU A 294 -11.19 23.30 3.20
CA LEU A 294 -12.53 22.77 3.05
C LEU A 294 -13.54 23.88 2.72
N LYS A 295 -13.44 25.04 3.41
CA LYS A 295 -14.29 26.22 3.11
C LYS A 295 -14.04 26.80 1.73
N LYS A 296 -12.85 26.61 1.17
CA LYS A 296 -12.48 27.02 -0.18
C LYS A 296 -12.83 25.96 -1.25
N GLY A 297 -13.48 24.85 -0.86
CA GLY A 297 -13.94 23.80 -1.76
C GLY A 297 -12.91 22.72 -2.07
N VAL A 298 -11.81 22.63 -1.30
CA VAL A 298 -10.80 21.59 -1.45
C VAL A 298 -10.72 20.72 -0.19
N TYR A 299 -11.06 19.44 -0.33
CA TYR A 299 -11.00 18.49 0.77
C TYR A 299 -9.60 17.96 0.96
N VAL A 300 -8.98 18.29 2.07
CA VAL A 300 -7.68 17.81 2.50
C VAL A 300 -7.68 17.54 4.01
N ILE A 301 -6.76 16.69 4.47
CA ILE A 301 -6.61 16.32 5.88
C ILE A 301 -5.24 16.73 6.40
N GLY A 302 -5.21 17.32 7.60
CA GLY A 302 -4.00 17.56 8.36
C GLY A 302 -3.59 16.32 9.15
N PHE A 303 -2.34 15.90 9.00
CA PHE A 303 -1.74 14.81 9.77
C PHE A 303 -0.74 15.37 10.78
N SER A 304 -0.84 14.91 12.02
CA SER A 304 0.01 15.31 13.13
C SER A 304 0.34 14.11 14.03
N PHE A 305 1.12 14.32 15.08
CA PHE A 305 1.36 13.29 16.09
C PHE A 305 0.02 12.75 16.66
N PRO A 306 -0.14 11.41 16.84
CA PRO A 306 0.90 10.37 16.77
C PRO A 306 1.10 9.74 15.37
N VAL A 307 0.33 10.15 14.35
CA VAL A 307 0.40 9.57 12.99
C VAL A 307 1.72 9.92 12.28
N VAL A 308 2.22 11.12 12.53
CA VAL A 308 3.55 11.57 12.11
C VAL A 308 4.31 12.14 13.31
N SER A 309 5.64 12.21 13.22
CA SER A 309 6.49 12.70 14.32
C SER A 309 6.14 14.12 14.72
N LYS A 310 6.37 14.49 16.00
CA LYS A 310 6.20 15.86 16.50
C LYS A 310 7.03 16.85 15.67
N GLY A 311 6.45 18.00 15.35
CA GLY A 311 7.08 19.00 14.49
C GLY A 311 7.08 18.66 12.98
N LYS A 312 6.45 17.58 12.58
CA LYS A 312 6.33 17.11 11.19
C LYS A 312 4.89 17.11 10.68
N ALA A 313 4.01 17.92 11.28
CA ALA A 313 2.62 18.04 10.83
C ALA A 313 2.55 18.55 9.39
N ARG A 314 1.58 18.04 8.65
CA ARG A 314 1.46 18.26 7.20
C ARG A 314 0.02 18.17 6.72
N ILE A 315 -0.25 18.76 5.57
CA ILE A 315 -1.37 18.36 4.72
C ILE A 315 -0.85 17.28 3.75
N ARG A 316 -1.49 16.11 3.74
CA ARG A 316 -1.18 15.07 2.78
C ARG A 316 -2.15 15.12 1.62
N THR A 317 -1.71 15.62 0.48
CA THR A 317 -2.49 15.50 -0.76
C THR A 317 -2.22 14.16 -1.43
N GLN A 318 -3.21 13.69 -2.18
CA GLN A 318 -3.11 12.50 -3.01
C GLN A 318 -3.72 12.78 -4.38
N ILE A 319 -2.89 12.72 -5.39
CA ILE A 319 -3.30 12.95 -6.77
C ILE A 319 -3.98 11.69 -7.33
N SER A 320 -4.93 11.91 -8.24
CA SER A 320 -5.66 10.86 -8.96
C SER A 320 -5.57 11.06 -10.47
N ALA A 321 -5.62 9.94 -11.20
CA ALA A 321 -5.74 9.95 -12.65
C ALA A 321 -7.05 10.63 -13.13
N THR A 322 -8.06 10.71 -12.27
CA THR A 322 -9.36 11.33 -12.59
C THR A 322 -9.39 12.85 -12.36
N HIS A 323 -8.38 13.42 -11.72
CA HIS A 323 -8.30 14.87 -11.65
C HIS A 323 -8.03 15.43 -13.03
N THR A 324 -8.81 16.46 -13.42
CA THR A 324 -8.54 17.26 -14.59
C THR A 324 -7.45 18.30 -14.28
N GLU A 325 -6.89 18.91 -15.31
CA GLU A 325 -5.92 19.98 -15.12
C GLU A 325 -6.56 21.20 -14.43
N GLU A 326 -7.86 21.45 -14.70
CA GLU A 326 -8.66 22.49 -14.07
C GLU A 326 -8.83 22.22 -12.56
N ASP A 327 -9.10 20.96 -12.17
CA ASP A 327 -9.21 20.57 -10.75
C ASP A 327 -7.89 20.83 -10.01
N LEU A 328 -6.78 20.46 -10.64
CA LEU A 328 -5.45 20.65 -10.05
C LEU A 328 -5.09 22.14 -9.93
N LYS A 329 -5.33 22.94 -10.99
CA LYS A 329 -5.13 24.39 -10.97
C LYS A 329 -6.00 25.06 -9.90
N PHE A 330 -7.28 24.66 -9.81
CA PHE A 330 -8.17 25.14 -8.78
C PHE A 330 -7.62 24.88 -7.39
N ALA A 331 -7.22 23.64 -7.10
CA ALA A 331 -6.65 23.29 -5.81
C ALA A 331 -5.39 24.11 -5.48
N ILE A 332 -4.45 24.25 -6.43
CA ILE A 332 -3.21 25.01 -6.26
C ILE A 332 -3.50 26.47 -5.92
N VAL A 333 -4.43 27.11 -6.65
CA VAL A 333 -4.84 28.47 -6.35
C VAL A 333 -5.42 28.59 -4.94
N LYS A 334 -6.25 27.61 -4.52
CA LYS A 334 -6.82 27.62 -3.17
C LYS A 334 -5.79 27.40 -2.07
N PHE A 335 -4.74 26.62 -2.33
CA PHE A 335 -3.58 26.50 -1.42
C PHE A 335 -2.87 27.84 -1.27
N ALA A 336 -2.61 28.58 -2.36
CA ALA A 336 -1.97 29.89 -2.33
C ALA A 336 -2.83 30.94 -1.60
N GLU A 337 -4.16 30.97 -1.86
CA GLU A 337 -5.10 31.82 -1.14
C GLU A 337 -5.10 31.52 0.37
N ALA A 338 -5.19 30.22 0.76
CA ALA A 338 -5.20 29.80 2.15
C ALA A 338 -3.90 30.20 2.87
N LYS A 339 -2.75 30.08 2.20
CA LYS A 339 -1.45 30.55 2.70
C LYS A 339 -1.49 32.03 3.03
N THR A 340 -1.99 32.84 2.10
CA THR A 340 -2.09 34.30 2.27
C THR A 340 -3.06 34.66 3.40
N ASP A 341 -4.26 34.07 3.43
CA ASP A 341 -5.28 34.33 4.45
C ASP A 341 -4.82 33.99 5.87
N MET A 342 -3.93 33.00 6.00
CA MET A 342 -3.42 32.54 7.28
C MET A 342 -2.07 33.20 7.66
N GLY A 343 -1.45 33.97 6.77
CA GLY A 343 -0.18 34.66 7.00
C GLY A 343 1.03 33.74 7.18
N ILE A 344 1.11 32.64 6.41
CA ILE A 344 2.17 31.64 6.49
C ILE A 344 2.98 31.53 5.21
#